data_90aa0f99c122b5aaa19f7d792706e893
#
_entry.id   90aa0f99c122b5aaa19f7d792706e893
#
_cell.length_a   1.000
_cell.length_b   1.000
_cell.length_c   1.000
_cell.angle_alpha   90.00
_cell.angle_beta   90.00
_cell.angle_gamma   90.00
#
_symmetry.space_group_name_H-M   'P 1'
#
loop_
_entity.id
_entity.type
_entity.pdbx_description
1 polymer ?
#
loop_
_entity_poly.entity_id
_entity_poly.type
_entity_poly.pdbx_seq_one_letter_code
_entity_poly.pdbx_strand_id
1 'polypeptide(L)'
;MVLNEKHNEKHSDVVGKNCELMLESGKQLYYVAPLNANPVRNMNNFANENIYSNPTKRKGSCHDDSDEEWHGVNALCQTADNAIEIDMDKDMFFGKSVLELGFCTGLPSLFAWDNGATEVALHCYSKADLDFYVKPTLRRNNIPLNRCKFSSGDLAACKRALGGKKFDVVLAPELINTNESDFKELHDIIDLALADDGICLMSARAYYPGVSGNLPAFLDLVKLRGRFDVFYRWQSPKTEIVPRKVVQFTRTIR
;
A
#
# COMPACT_ATOMS: atom_id res chain seq x y z
N MET A 1 56.27 -13.29 18.15
CA MET A 1 55.50 -12.04 17.98
C MET A 1 54.29 -12.40 17.16
N VAL A 2 53.16 -12.70 17.86
CA VAL A 2 51.93 -13.18 17.22
C VAL A 2 50.98 -12.00 17.18
N LEU A 3 50.65 -11.54 15.97
CA LEU A 3 49.68 -10.48 15.75
C LEU A 3 48.29 -11.09 15.79
N ASN A 4 47.54 -10.72 16.82
CA ASN A 4 46.10 -10.99 16.93
C ASN A 4 45.35 -10.09 15.96
N GLU A 5 44.86 -10.65 14.85
CA GLU A 5 43.83 -10.04 14.02
C GLU A 5 42.51 -10.14 14.75
N LYS A 6 42.03 -9.05 15.29
CA LYS A 6 40.67 -8.89 15.78
C LYS A 6 39.73 -8.88 14.56
N HIS A 7 38.99 -9.96 14.35
CA HIS A 7 37.84 -9.97 13.49
C HIS A 7 36.82 -8.96 14.04
N ASN A 8 36.71 -7.87 13.32
CA ASN A 8 35.64 -6.89 13.51
C ASN A 8 34.40 -7.49 12.82
N GLU A 9 33.61 -8.28 13.53
CA GLU A 9 32.26 -8.63 13.12
C GLU A 9 31.45 -7.33 13.07
N LYS A 10 31.22 -6.84 11.85
CA LYS A 10 30.23 -5.80 11.61
C LYS A 10 28.87 -6.42 11.99
N HIS A 11 28.37 -6.08 13.17
CA HIS A 11 26.96 -6.18 13.46
C HIS A 11 26.23 -5.39 12.36
N SER A 12 25.62 -6.10 11.42
CA SER A 12 24.63 -5.52 10.53
C SER A 12 23.46 -5.11 11.45
N ASP A 13 23.32 -3.82 11.70
CA ASP A 13 22.16 -3.29 12.41
C ASP A 13 20.92 -3.81 11.68
N VAL A 14 20.10 -4.59 12.39
CA VAL A 14 18.85 -5.15 11.86
C VAL A 14 17.90 -3.97 11.69
N VAL A 15 17.71 -3.54 10.46
CA VAL A 15 16.93 -2.34 10.12
C VAL A 15 15.43 -2.63 10.11
N GLY A 16 15.00 -3.90 10.01
CA GLY A 16 13.59 -4.28 9.92
C GLY A 16 13.27 -5.59 10.64
N LYS A 17 11.99 -5.80 10.91
CA LYS A 17 11.43 -7.03 11.48
C LYS A 17 10.62 -7.80 10.46
N ASN A 18 10.63 -9.12 10.60
CA ASN A 18 9.81 -10.03 9.81
C ASN A 18 8.39 -10.06 10.36
N CYS A 19 7.43 -9.84 9.49
CA CYS A 19 6.01 -9.84 9.79
C CYS A 19 5.25 -10.74 8.81
N GLU A 20 3.98 -11.01 9.13
CA GLU A 20 3.06 -11.75 8.27
C GLU A 20 1.69 -11.09 8.27
N LEU A 21 1.01 -11.17 7.13
CA LEU A 21 -0.37 -10.77 6.94
C LEU A 21 -1.17 -12.00 6.54
N MET A 22 -2.19 -12.34 7.32
CA MET A 22 -3.15 -13.40 7.00
C MET A 22 -4.39 -12.78 6.38
N LEU A 23 -4.74 -13.17 5.16
CA LEU A 23 -5.95 -12.77 4.47
C LEU A 23 -7.13 -13.68 4.87
N GLU A 24 -8.36 -13.23 4.63
CA GLU A 24 -9.58 -13.98 4.97
C GLU A 24 -9.70 -15.30 4.20
N SER A 25 -9.16 -15.38 2.99
CA SER A 25 -9.03 -16.63 2.23
C SER A 25 -8.12 -17.68 2.89
N GLY A 26 -7.37 -17.29 3.94
CA GLY A 26 -6.32 -18.11 4.55
C GLY A 26 -4.95 -17.95 3.87
N LYS A 27 -4.84 -17.13 2.84
CA LYS A 27 -3.56 -16.83 2.21
C LYS A 27 -2.67 -16.02 3.15
N GLN A 28 -1.41 -16.43 3.28
CA GLN A 28 -0.43 -15.81 4.16
C GLN A 28 0.64 -15.08 3.32
N LEU A 29 0.85 -13.82 3.60
CA LEU A 29 1.85 -12.97 2.95
C LEU A 29 2.92 -12.59 3.96
N TYR A 30 4.19 -12.81 3.61
CA TYR A 30 5.33 -12.48 4.47
C TYR A 30 5.92 -11.14 4.07
N TYR A 31 6.27 -10.29 5.04
CA TYR A 31 6.84 -8.98 4.74
C TYR A 31 7.88 -8.53 5.76
N VAL A 32 8.60 -7.48 5.41
CA VAL A 32 9.57 -6.82 6.27
C VAL A 32 9.07 -5.41 6.56
N ALA A 33 8.96 -5.08 7.84
CA ALA A 33 8.52 -3.76 8.31
C ALA A 33 9.62 -3.09 9.15
N PRO A 34 9.59 -1.76 9.32
CA PRO A 34 10.43 -1.06 10.30
C PRO A 34 10.28 -1.64 11.70
N LEU A 35 11.33 -1.58 12.51
CA LEU A 35 11.32 -2.15 13.87
C LEU A 35 10.25 -1.54 14.78
N ASN A 36 9.98 -0.25 14.61
CA ASN A 36 8.99 0.52 15.36
C ASN A 36 7.56 0.39 14.82
N ALA A 37 7.36 -0.12 13.59
CA ALA A 37 6.02 -0.36 13.09
C ALA A 37 5.32 -1.47 13.89
N ASN A 38 4.05 -1.27 14.28
CA ASN A 38 3.29 -2.35 14.90
C ASN A 38 2.78 -3.32 13.84
N PRO A 39 2.92 -4.63 14.05
CA PRO A 39 2.40 -5.61 13.11
C PRO A 39 0.89 -5.40 12.96
N VAL A 40 0.40 -5.49 11.73
CA VAL A 40 -1.02 -5.42 11.43
C VAL A 40 -1.72 -6.55 12.20
N ARG A 41 -2.55 -6.19 13.17
CA ARG A 41 -3.43 -7.17 13.84
C ARG A 41 -4.47 -7.63 12.82
N ASN A 42 -4.71 -8.94 12.75
CA ASN A 42 -5.75 -9.50 11.88
C ASN A 42 -7.08 -8.80 12.16
N MET A 43 -7.77 -8.35 11.11
CA MET A 43 -9.06 -7.65 11.22
C MET A 43 -10.12 -8.49 11.97
N ASN A 44 -9.98 -9.82 12.00
CA ASN A 44 -10.87 -10.73 12.73
C ASN A 44 -10.80 -10.61 14.26
N ASN A 45 -9.83 -9.91 14.84
CA ASN A 45 -9.70 -9.70 16.27
C ASN A 45 -10.51 -8.52 16.81
N PHE A 46 -11.12 -7.68 15.96
CA PHE A 46 -11.97 -6.56 16.39
C PHE A 46 -13.28 -7.01 17.08
N ALA A 47 -13.71 -8.25 16.90
CA ALA A 47 -14.95 -8.76 17.49
C ALA A 47 -14.80 -9.22 18.97
N ASN A 48 -13.59 -9.40 19.49
CA ASN A 48 -13.34 -10.05 20.79
C ASN A 48 -12.54 -9.23 21.82
N GLU A 49 -12.16 -8.01 21.55
CA GLU A 49 -11.59 -7.16 22.62
C GLU A 49 -12.73 -6.51 23.41
N ASN A 50 -13.12 -7.16 24.51
CA ASN A 50 -14.00 -6.60 25.52
C ASN A 50 -13.51 -5.21 25.95
N ILE A 51 -14.36 -4.20 25.74
CA ILE A 51 -14.23 -2.82 26.17
C ILE A 51 -14.34 -2.73 27.71
N TYR A 52 -13.39 -3.31 28.42
CA TYR A 52 -13.19 -3.10 29.85
C TYR A 52 -11.70 -3.08 30.19
N SER A 53 -11.01 -2.04 29.76
CA SER A 53 -9.75 -1.64 30.37
C SER A 53 -9.87 -0.18 30.84
N ASN A 54 -9.64 -0.01 32.13
CA ASN A 54 -9.78 1.19 32.95
C ASN A 54 -9.31 2.50 32.30
N PRO A 55 -10.05 3.62 32.53
CA PRO A 55 -9.71 4.93 31.95
C PRO A 55 -8.67 5.71 32.78
N THR A 56 -7.58 5.10 33.18
CA THR A 56 -6.51 5.80 33.91
C THR A 56 -5.16 5.50 33.31
N LYS A 57 -4.81 6.27 32.26
CA LYS A 57 -3.49 6.78 31.89
C LYS A 57 -3.47 7.26 30.43
N ARG A 58 -4.16 8.38 30.16
CA ARG A 58 -3.86 9.19 28.98
C ARG A 58 -2.64 10.04 29.30
N LYS A 59 -1.44 9.50 29.16
CA LYS A 59 -0.26 10.29 28.81
C LYS A 59 -0.17 10.29 27.29
N GLY A 60 -0.08 11.49 26.69
CA GLY A 60 -0.05 11.72 25.26
C GLY A 60 0.97 10.83 24.55
N SER A 61 0.48 9.76 23.96
CA SER A 61 1.18 8.98 22.96
C SER A 61 0.83 9.62 21.62
N CYS A 62 1.81 10.26 20.97
CA CYS A 62 1.75 10.43 19.54
C CYS A 62 1.49 9.04 18.97
N HIS A 63 0.27 8.81 18.43
CA HIS A 63 0.04 7.63 17.59
C HIS A 63 1.05 7.73 16.46
N ASP A 64 1.89 6.71 16.31
CA ASP A 64 2.82 6.62 15.21
C ASP A 64 1.99 6.44 13.94
N ASP A 65 1.95 7.48 13.10
CA ASP A 65 1.13 7.51 11.88
C ASP A 65 1.46 6.34 10.93
N SER A 66 2.65 5.75 11.09
CA SER A 66 3.10 4.60 10.30
C SER A 66 2.23 3.36 10.47
N ASP A 67 1.66 3.12 11.66
CA ASP A 67 0.81 1.95 11.90
C ASP A 67 -0.51 2.05 11.13
N GLU A 68 -1.03 3.25 10.99
CA GLU A 68 -2.27 3.52 10.28
C GLU A 68 -2.14 3.29 8.77
N GLU A 69 -0.98 3.57 8.19
CA GLU A 69 -0.72 3.31 6.77
C GLU A 69 -0.70 1.81 6.47
N TRP A 70 -0.15 0.99 7.39
CA TRP A 70 -0.19 -0.47 7.27
C TRP A 70 -1.61 -1.03 7.26
N HIS A 71 -2.54 -0.42 8.02
CA HIS A 71 -3.96 -0.79 7.96
C HIS A 71 -4.57 -0.53 6.57
N GLY A 72 -4.12 0.52 5.87
CA GLY A 72 -4.54 0.80 4.50
C GLY A 72 -4.02 -0.24 3.50
N VAL A 73 -2.78 -0.69 3.67
CA VAL A 73 -2.22 -1.79 2.87
C VAL A 73 -3.01 -3.08 3.08
N ASN A 74 -3.32 -3.42 4.34
CA ASN A 74 -4.12 -4.59 4.68
C ASN A 74 -5.51 -4.53 4.05
N ALA A 75 -6.22 -3.41 4.22
CA ALA A 75 -7.54 -3.21 3.63
C ALA A 75 -7.53 -3.36 2.11
N LEU A 76 -6.47 -2.87 1.43
CA LEU A 76 -6.31 -3.00 -0.01
C LEU A 76 -6.10 -4.47 -0.42
N CYS A 77 -5.18 -5.18 0.25
CA CYS A 77 -4.92 -6.60 -0.02
C CYS A 77 -6.17 -7.45 0.25
N GLN A 78 -6.87 -7.21 1.37
CA GLN A 78 -8.09 -7.94 1.71
C GLN A 78 -9.22 -7.67 0.71
N THR A 79 -9.35 -6.41 0.24
CA THR A 79 -10.35 -6.08 -0.79
C THR A 79 -10.07 -6.80 -2.10
N ALA A 80 -8.79 -6.90 -2.49
CA ALA A 80 -8.39 -7.63 -3.68
C ALA A 80 -8.59 -9.15 -3.51
N ASP A 81 -8.32 -9.69 -2.33
CA ASP A 81 -8.57 -11.09 -1.97
C ASP A 81 -10.06 -11.43 -2.08
N ASN A 82 -10.91 -10.60 -1.50
CA ASN A 82 -12.36 -10.76 -1.57
C ASN A 82 -12.90 -10.65 -3.00
N ALA A 83 -12.33 -9.76 -3.83
CA ALA A 83 -12.72 -9.65 -5.24
C ALA A 83 -12.46 -10.96 -6.00
N ILE A 84 -11.34 -11.63 -5.71
CA ILE A 84 -10.97 -12.90 -6.37
C ILE A 84 -11.80 -14.07 -5.82
N GLU A 85 -11.91 -14.18 -4.49
CA GLU A 85 -12.48 -15.36 -3.84
C GLU A 85 -14.01 -15.31 -3.72
N ILE A 86 -14.58 -14.12 -3.52
CA ILE A 86 -16.02 -13.92 -3.32
C ILE A 86 -16.70 -13.45 -4.60
N ASP A 87 -16.19 -12.38 -5.22
CA ASP A 87 -16.77 -11.81 -6.45
C ASP A 87 -16.37 -12.62 -7.70
N MET A 88 -15.48 -13.63 -7.54
CA MET A 88 -15.00 -14.52 -8.60
C MET A 88 -14.26 -13.80 -9.74
N ASP A 89 -13.67 -12.63 -9.46
CA ASP A 89 -12.86 -11.85 -10.43
C ASP A 89 -11.43 -12.44 -10.53
N LYS A 90 -11.33 -13.68 -11.00
CA LYS A 90 -10.06 -14.42 -11.11
C LYS A 90 -9.08 -13.78 -12.08
N ASP A 91 -9.57 -12.96 -13.00
CA ASP A 91 -8.76 -12.31 -14.03
C ASP A 91 -8.24 -10.94 -13.59
N MET A 92 -8.54 -10.49 -12.36
CA MET A 92 -8.12 -9.19 -11.84
C MET A 92 -6.62 -8.93 -12.05
N PHE A 93 -5.77 -9.93 -11.79
CA PHE A 93 -4.32 -9.83 -11.94
C PHE A 93 -3.73 -10.76 -12.99
N PHE A 94 -4.46 -11.78 -13.43
CA PHE A 94 -3.93 -12.79 -14.32
C PHE A 94 -3.53 -12.18 -15.68
N GLY A 95 -2.26 -12.32 -16.03
CA GLY A 95 -1.69 -11.76 -17.26
C GLY A 95 -1.49 -10.23 -17.25
N LYS A 96 -1.79 -9.54 -16.14
CA LYS A 96 -1.81 -8.09 -16.03
C LYS A 96 -0.43 -7.50 -15.67
N SER A 97 -0.25 -6.24 -16.07
CA SER A 97 0.83 -5.37 -15.59
C SER A 97 0.34 -4.54 -14.41
N VAL A 98 1.12 -4.50 -13.32
CA VAL A 98 0.73 -3.88 -12.04
C VAL A 98 1.72 -2.79 -11.65
N LEU A 99 1.21 -1.66 -11.17
CA LEU A 99 1.98 -0.59 -10.54
C LEU A 99 1.54 -0.42 -9.09
N GLU A 100 2.48 -0.45 -8.15
CA GLU A 100 2.25 -0.04 -6.76
C GLU A 100 2.87 1.33 -6.52
N LEU A 101 2.09 2.26 -5.95
CA LEU A 101 2.51 3.61 -5.58
C LEU A 101 1.77 4.07 -4.31
N GLY A 102 2.25 5.14 -3.67
CA GLY A 102 1.72 5.59 -2.38
C GLY A 102 2.53 5.06 -1.22
N PHE A 103 1.91 4.55 -0.17
CA PHE A 103 2.61 3.85 0.90
C PHE A 103 3.05 2.46 0.42
N CYS A 104 4.11 2.46 -0.36
CA CYS A 104 4.60 1.28 -1.07
C CYS A 104 5.33 0.32 -0.11
N THR A 105 4.76 -0.85 0.09
CA THR A 105 5.29 -1.90 0.97
C THR A 105 5.73 -3.16 0.23
N GLY A 106 5.32 -3.29 -1.03
CA GLY A 106 5.47 -4.49 -1.83
C GLY A 106 4.44 -5.58 -1.55
N LEU A 107 3.60 -5.46 -0.50
CA LEU A 107 2.57 -6.45 -0.20
C LEU A 107 1.46 -6.50 -1.27
N PRO A 108 0.87 -5.37 -1.71
CA PRO A 108 -0.10 -5.39 -2.80
C PRO A 108 0.48 -5.97 -4.10
N SER A 109 1.73 -5.62 -4.40
CA SER A 109 2.46 -6.17 -5.56
C SER A 109 2.73 -7.66 -5.45
N LEU A 110 3.11 -8.13 -4.26
CA LEU A 110 3.27 -9.55 -3.96
C LEU A 110 1.95 -10.31 -4.18
N PHE A 111 0.85 -9.78 -3.63
CA PHE A 111 -0.47 -10.38 -3.80
C PHE A 111 -0.85 -10.48 -5.27
N ALA A 112 -0.64 -9.41 -6.04
CA ALA A 112 -0.89 -9.40 -7.48
C ALA A 112 -0.03 -10.42 -8.23
N TRP A 113 1.27 -10.52 -7.90
CA TRP A 113 2.18 -11.50 -8.50
C TRP A 113 1.73 -12.94 -8.27
N ASP A 114 1.36 -13.26 -7.04
CA ASP A 114 0.85 -14.59 -6.67
C ASP A 114 -0.47 -14.95 -7.36
N ASN A 115 -1.22 -13.94 -7.81
CA ASN A 115 -2.46 -14.10 -8.58
C ASN A 115 -2.25 -13.92 -10.10
N GLY A 116 -1.01 -14.10 -10.57
CA GLY A 116 -0.69 -14.22 -11.99
C GLY A 116 -0.35 -12.93 -12.72
N ALA A 117 -0.04 -11.84 -12.01
CA ALA A 117 0.51 -10.65 -12.65
C ALA A 117 1.83 -10.98 -13.37
N THR A 118 2.02 -10.47 -14.59
CA THR A 118 3.18 -10.79 -15.43
C THR A 118 4.30 -9.77 -15.30
N GLU A 119 3.97 -8.57 -14.87
CA GLU A 119 4.90 -7.48 -14.65
C GLU A 119 4.49 -6.67 -13.42
N VAL A 120 5.47 -6.31 -12.60
CA VAL A 120 5.25 -5.50 -11.39
C VAL A 120 6.22 -4.34 -11.40
N ALA A 121 5.70 -3.13 -11.22
CA ALA A 121 6.47 -1.91 -11.00
C ALA A 121 6.12 -1.32 -9.65
N LEU A 122 7.12 -0.81 -8.93
CA LEU A 122 6.94 -0.23 -7.61
C LEU A 122 7.63 1.13 -7.55
N HIS A 123 6.90 2.12 -7.07
CA HIS A 123 7.44 3.45 -6.82
C HIS A 123 7.32 3.79 -5.33
N CYS A 124 8.46 4.04 -4.68
CA CYS A 124 8.52 4.44 -3.28
C CYS A 124 9.03 5.88 -3.16
N TYR A 125 8.47 6.69 -2.26
CA TYR A 125 9.01 8.02 -1.99
C TYR A 125 10.44 7.94 -1.46
N SER A 126 10.74 6.96 -0.60
CA SER A 126 12.05 6.75 0.00
C SER A 126 12.81 5.61 -0.69
N LYS A 127 14.02 5.90 -1.14
CA LYS A 127 14.94 4.86 -1.62
C LYS A 127 15.36 3.91 -0.50
N ALA A 128 15.46 4.41 0.73
CA ALA A 128 15.79 3.59 1.89
C ALA A 128 14.70 2.55 2.15
N ASP A 129 13.42 2.95 2.14
CA ASP A 129 12.30 2.03 2.33
C ASP A 129 12.22 0.98 1.22
N LEU A 130 12.49 1.39 -0.02
CA LEU A 130 12.58 0.48 -1.14
C LEU A 130 13.66 -0.59 -0.93
N ASP A 131 14.83 -0.21 -0.45
CA ASP A 131 15.96 -1.13 -0.30
C ASP A 131 15.87 -1.97 1.00
N PHE A 132 15.33 -1.41 2.10
CA PHE A 132 15.32 -2.08 3.41
C PHE A 132 14.03 -2.85 3.70
N TYR A 133 12.91 -2.51 3.07
CA TYR A 133 11.61 -3.14 3.37
C TYR A 133 10.98 -3.78 2.14
N VAL A 134 10.84 -3.05 1.04
CA VAL A 134 10.10 -3.51 -0.15
C VAL A 134 10.82 -4.66 -0.85
N LYS A 135 12.08 -4.47 -1.24
CA LYS A 135 12.87 -5.54 -1.90
C LYS A 135 13.05 -6.77 -1.02
N PRO A 136 13.35 -6.66 0.29
CA PRO A 136 13.36 -7.81 1.19
C PRO A 136 12.00 -8.52 1.30
N THR A 137 10.87 -7.80 1.32
CA THR A 137 9.53 -8.38 1.26
C THR A 137 9.35 -9.26 0.04
N LEU A 138 9.69 -8.75 -1.15
CA LEU A 138 9.58 -9.52 -2.40
C LEU A 138 10.49 -10.75 -2.41
N ARG A 139 11.76 -10.60 -1.95
CA ARG A 139 12.71 -11.74 -1.85
C ARG A 139 12.20 -12.83 -0.93
N ARG A 140 11.62 -12.45 0.22
CA ARG A 140 11.10 -13.39 1.22
C ARG A 140 9.99 -14.29 0.66
N ASN A 141 9.27 -13.79 -0.34
CA ASN A 141 8.21 -14.53 -1.03
C ASN A 141 8.67 -15.08 -2.40
N ASN A 142 9.98 -15.21 -2.60
CA ASN A 142 10.57 -15.79 -3.80
C ASN A 142 10.25 -15.05 -5.11
N ILE A 143 9.89 -13.76 -5.05
CA ILE A 143 9.67 -12.96 -6.25
C ILE A 143 11.02 -12.56 -6.85
N PRO A 144 11.28 -12.88 -8.11
CA PRO A 144 12.54 -12.55 -8.75
C PRO A 144 12.63 -11.05 -9.03
N LEU A 145 13.52 -10.34 -8.33
CA LEU A 145 13.64 -8.88 -8.42
C LEU A 145 13.99 -8.37 -9.82
N ASN A 146 14.61 -9.20 -10.65
CA ASN A 146 14.91 -8.87 -12.05
C ASN A 146 13.65 -8.84 -12.95
N ARG A 147 12.51 -9.33 -12.45
CA ARG A 147 11.19 -9.24 -13.11
C ARG A 147 10.37 -8.03 -12.61
N CYS A 148 10.87 -7.33 -11.60
CA CYS A 148 10.25 -6.14 -11.04
C CYS A 148 10.97 -4.88 -11.52
N LYS A 149 10.22 -3.80 -11.70
CA LYS A 149 10.77 -2.47 -11.95
C LYS A 149 10.66 -1.63 -10.70
N PHE A 150 11.74 -0.96 -10.33
CA PHE A 150 11.81 -0.14 -9.13
C PHE A 150 12.15 1.30 -9.45
N SER A 151 11.47 2.21 -8.80
CA SER A 151 11.80 3.63 -8.83
C SER A 151 11.56 4.25 -7.45
N SER A 152 12.21 5.37 -7.18
CA SER A 152 12.03 6.10 -5.93
C SER A 152 12.21 7.60 -6.11
N GLY A 153 11.61 8.36 -5.21
CA GLY A 153 11.67 9.82 -5.17
C GLY A 153 10.29 10.48 -5.13
N ASP A 154 10.25 11.75 -5.46
CA ASP A 154 9.05 12.57 -5.47
C ASP A 154 8.09 12.23 -6.65
N LEU A 155 6.98 12.95 -6.72
CA LEU A 155 5.97 12.77 -7.78
C LEU A 155 6.56 13.03 -9.18
N ALA A 156 7.49 13.96 -9.30
CA ALA A 156 8.18 14.23 -10.57
C ALA A 156 9.09 13.06 -10.98
N ALA A 157 9.75 12.41 -10.02
CA ALA A 157 10.51 11.18 -10.26
C ALA A 157 9.59 10.02 -10.66
N CYS A 158 8.41 9.90 -10.04
CA CYS A 158 7.38 8.94 -10.43
C CYS A 158 6.97 9.11 -11.89
N LYS A 159 6.61 10.33 -12.31
CA LYS A 159 6.24 10.63 -13.70
C LYS A 159 7.35 10.27 -14.68
N ARG A 160 8.60 10.61 -14.37
CA ARG A 160 9.75 10.25 -15.23
C ARG A 160 9.92 8.73 -15.32
N ALA A 161 9.76 8.01 -14.20
CA ALA A 161 9.91 6.56 -14.16
C ALA A 161 8.81 5.83 -14.96
N LEU A 162 7.60 6.37 -15.01
CA LEU A 162 6.51 5.85 -15.85
C LEU A 162 6.89 5.87 -17.33
N GLY A 163 7.56 6.92 -17.79
CA GLY A 163 8.06 7.02 -19.18
C GLY A 163 6.98 6.79 -20.25
N GLY A 164 5.72 7.13 -19.96
CA GLY A 164 4.57 6.88 -20.83
C GLY A 164 4.02 5.46 -20.79
N LYS A 165 4.58 4.57 -19.96
CA LYS A 165 4.05 3.23 -19.75
C LYS A 165 2.74 3.29 -18.99
N LYS A 166 1.78 2.48 -19.44
CA LYS A 166 0.50 2.26 -18.78
C LYS A 166 0.47 0.87 -18.14
N PHE A 167 -0.35 0.74 -17.09
CA PHE A 167 -0.54 -0.47 -16.33
C PHE A 167 -2.02 -0.85 -16.29
N ASP A 168 -2.28 -2.15 -16.34
CA ASP A 168 -3.65 -2.67 -16.25
C ASP A 168 -4.24 -2.49 -14.86
N VAL A 169 -3.39 -2.59 -13.81
CA VAL A 169 -3.79 -2.39 -12.43
C VAL A 169 -2.84 -1.42 -11.74
N VAL A 170 -3.39 -0.42 -11.07
CA VAL A 170 -2.66 0.49 -10.18
C VAL A 170 -3.13 0.23 -8.75
N LEU A 171 -2.20 -0.12 -7.85
CA LEU A 171 -2.43 -0.34 -6.43
C LEU A 171 -1.86 0.85 -5.66
N ALA A 172 -2.72 1.61 -4.99
CA ALA A 172 -2.38 2.90 -4.41
C ALA A 172 -2.75 2.98 -2.91
N PRO A 173 -2.08 2.20 -2.03
CA PRO A 173 -2.35 2.29 -0.60
C PRO A 173 -1.93 3.66 -0.05
N GLU A 174 -2.87 4.32 0.64
CA GLU A 174 -2.69 5.59 1.37
C GLU A 174 -2.03 6.70 0.52
N LEU A 175 -2.24 6.67 -0.80
CA LEU A 175 -1.62 7.60 -1.75
C LEU A 175 -1.88 9.08 -1.43
N ILE A 176 -3.05 9.39 -0.87
CA ILE A 176 -3.48 10.75 -0.54
C ILE A 176 -3.15 11.16 0.90
N ASN A 177 -2.30 10.41 1.62
CA ASN A 177 -1.72 10.83 2.90
C ASN A 177 -0.65 11.91 2.67
N THR A 178 -1.08 13.07 2.17
CA THR A 178 -0.27 14.23 1.81
C THR A 178 -1.14 15.49 1.88
N ASN A 179 -0.64 16.63 1.44
CA ASN A 179 -1.42 17.85 1.37
C ASN A 179 -2.32 17.90 0.14
N GLU A 180 -3.47 18.57 0.24
CA GLU A 180 -4.40 18.76 -0.89
C GLU A 180 -3.75 19.46 -2.09
N SER A 181 -2.70 20.26 -1.87
CA SER A 181 -1.90 20.87 -2.94
C SER A 181 -1.36 19.85 -3.95
N ASP A 182 -1.12 18.62 -3.51
CA ASP A 182 -0.52 17.56 -4.31
C ASP A 182 -1.57 16.74 -5.09
N PHE A 183 -2.84 16.87 -4.74
CA PHE A 183 -3.93 16.08 -5.30
C PHE A 183 -4.03 16.16 -6.83
N LYS A 184 -3.79 17.36 -7.38
CA LYS A 184 -3.79 17.55 -8.83
C LYS A 184 -2.71 16.69 -9.50
N GLU A 185 -1.52 16.67 -8.92
CA GLU A 185 -0.40 15.92 -9.45
C GLU A 185 -0.59 14.41 -9.25
N LEU A 186 -1.13 13.98 -8.10
CA LEU A 186 -1.48 12.58 -7.84
C LEU A 186 -2.53 12.07 -8.84
N HIS A 187 -3.58 12.85 -9.09
CA HIS A 187 -4.56 12.51 -10.10
C HIS A 187 -3.93 12.39 -11.50
N ASP A 188 -3.02 13.31 -11.87
CA ASP A 188 -2.32 13.27 -13.16
C ASP A 188 -1.45 12.00 -13.27
N ILE A 189 -0.82 11.56 -12.17
CA ILE A 189 -0.03 10.31 -12.14
C ILE A 189 -0.93 9.10 -12.38
N ILE A 190 -2.08 9.02 -11.72
CA ILE A 190 -3.04 7.93 -11.96
C ILE A 190 -3.50 7.95 -13.43
N ASP A 191 -3.83 9.12 -13.97
CA ASP A 191 -4.29 9.26 -15.36
C ASP A 191 -3.20 8.86 -16.37
N LEU A 192 -1.94 9.18 -16.11
CA LEU A 192 -0.81 8.78 -16.94
C LEU A 192 -0.51 7.28 -16.85
N ALA A 193 -0.62 6.71 -15.64
CA ALA A 193 -0.23 5.34 -15.36
C ALA A 193 -1.30 4.31 -15.76
N LEU A 194 -2.59 4.65 -15.69
CA LEU A 194 -3.68 3.71 -15.89
C LEU A 194 -3.93 3.43 -17.38
N ALA A 195 -4.02 2.16 -17.75
CA ALA A 195 -4.44 1.72 -19.07
C ALA A 195 -5.92 2.10 -19.34
N ASP A 196 -6.36 2.01 -20.59
CA ASP A 196 -7.71 2.43 -20.96
C ASP A 196 -8.78 1.52 -20.33
N ASP A 197 -8.52 0.22 -20.26
CA ASP A 197 -9.37 -0.79 -19.59
C ASP A 197 -8.87 -1.14 -18.18
N GLY A 198 -7.95 -0.33 -17.64
CA GLY A 198 -7.31 -0.60 -16.36
C GLY A 198 -8.16 -0.18 -15.16
N ILE A 199 -7.81 -0.73 -14.00
CA ILE A 199 -8.39 -0.35 -12.71
C ILE A 199 -7.33 0.23 -11.77
N CYS A 200 -7.70 1.23 -10.99
CA CYS A 200 -6.88 1.69 -9.87
C CYS A 200 -7.63 1.39 -8.58
N LEU A 201 -7.00 0.65 -7.67
CA LEU A 201 -7.49 0.42 -6.32
C LEU A 201 -6.71 1.28 -5.34
N MET A 202 -7.39 2.13 -4.60
CA MET A 202 -6.80 3.02 -3.62
C MET A 202 -7.44 2.83 -2.25
N SER A 203 -6.64 2.52 -1.23
CA SER A 203 -7.09 2.65 0.16
C SER A 203 -6.81 4.06 0.66
N ALA A 204 -7.75 4.63 1.40
CA ALA A 204 -7.60 5.95 1.97
C ALA A 204 -8.48 6.17 3.19
N ARG A 205 -8.04 7.03 4.10
CA ARG A 205 -8.81 7.49 5.26
C ARG A 205 -9.70 8.68 4.88
N ALA A 206 -10.78 8.86 5.67
CA ALA A 206 -11.63 10.04 5.52
C ALA A 206 -10.84 11.34 5.72
N TYR A 207 -9.86 11.35 6.64
CA TYR A 207 -8.87 12.42 6.82
C TYR A 207 -7.59 11.87 7.43
N TYR A 208 -6.48 12.60 7.32
CA TYR A 208 -5.17 12.25 7.86
C TYR A 208 -4.72 13.28 8.90
N PRO A 209 -4.29 12.87 10.11
CA PRO A 209 -3.69 13.78 11.07
C PRO A 209 -2.39 14.39 10.50
N GLY A 210 -2.17 15.68 10.75
CA GLY A 210 -0.91 16.35 10.39
C GLY A 210 -0.78 16.82 8.93
N VAL A 211 -1.69 16.39 8.04
CA VAL A 211 -1.75 16.86 6.64
C VAL A 211 -3.18 17.32 6.30
N SER A 212 -3.34 18.08 5.22
CA SER A 212 -4.66 18.54 4.78
C SER A 212 -5.41 17.52 3.91
N GLY A 213 -4.72 16.46 3.47
CA GLY A 213 -5.30 15.43 2.61
C GLY A 213 -6.47 14.70 3.24
N ASN A 214 -7.48 14.43 2.44
CA ASN A 214 -8.68 13.71 2.84
C ASN A 214 -9.38 13.09 1.62
N LEU A 215 -10.04 11.95 1.82
CA LEU A 215 -10.69 11.24 0.72
C LEU A 215 -11.83 12.04 0.07
N PRO A 216 -12.74 12.73 0.79
CA PRO A 216 -13.79 13.52 0.16
C PRO A 216 -13.27 14.56 -0.82
N ALA A 217 -12.28 15.37 -0.43
CA ALA A 217 -11.72 16.42 -1.28
C ALA A 217 -11.02 15.83 -2.53
N PHE A 218 -10.34 14.69 -2.39
CA PHE A 218 -9.76 14.01 -3.54
C PHE A 218 -10.83 13.51 -4.51
N LEU A 219 -11.92 12.92 -4.02
CA LEU A 219 -13.02 12.45 -4.85
C LEU A 219 -13.78 13.59 -5.54
N ASP A 220 -13.90 14.75 -4.89
CA ASP A 220 -14.45 15.95 -5.51
C ASP A 220 -13.58 16.42 -6.69
N LEU A 221 -12.25 16.39 -6.54
CA LEU A 221 -11.32 16.66 -7.64
C LEU A 221 -11.47 15.65 -8.78
N VAL A 222 -11.56 14.34 -8.47
CA VAL A 222 -11.75 13.27 -9.47
C VAL A 222 -13.03 13.52 -10.26
N LYS A 223 -14.14 13.83 -9.57
CA LYS A 223 -15.42 14.16 -10.18
C LYS A 223 -15.34 15.40 -11.05
N LEU A 224 -14.68 16.47 -10.57
CA LEU A 224 -14.50 17.72 -11.32
C LEU A 224 -13.74 17.49 -12.64
N ARG A 225 -12.73 16.61 -12.62
CA ARG A 225 -11.92 16.31 -13.79
C ARG A 225 -12.59 15.36 -14.78
N GLY A 226 -13.55 14.54 -14.31
CA GLY A 226 -14.36 13.65 -15.13
C GLY A 226 -13.55 12.66 -15.97
N ARG A 227 -12.41 12.21 -15.45
CA ARG A 227 -11.55 11.22 -16.12
C ARG A 227 -11.84 9.81 -15.67
N PHE A 228 -12.37 9.66 -14.47
CA PHE A 228 -12.60 8.38 -13.82
C PHE A 228 -14.00 8.29 -13.23
N ASP A 229 -14.59 7.11 -13.34
CA ASP A 229 -15.72 6.67 -12.54
C ASP A 229 -15.20 6.05 -11.24
N VAL A 230 -15.95 6.22 -10.15
CA VAL A 230 -15.51 5.83 -8.79
C VAL A 230 -16.50 4.83 -8.21
N PHE A 231 -15.96 3.70 -7.73
CA PHE A 231 -16.72 2.64 -7.07
C PHE A 231 -16.14 2.38 -5.68
N TYR A 232 -17.00 2.27 -4.67
CA TYR A 232 -16.58 1.86 -3.33
C TYR A 232 -16.55 0.33 -3.27
N ARG A 233 -15.35 -0.23 -3.01
CA ARG A 233 -15.15 -1.69 -2.93
C ARG A 233 -15.23 -2.20 -1.50
N TRP A 234 -14.78 -1.38 -0.55
CA TRP A 234 -14.78 -1.72 0.87
C TRP A 234 -14.82 -0.46 1.73
N GLN A 235 -15.34 -0.62 2.95
CA GLN A 235 -15.34 0.42 3.97
C GLN A 235 -15.14 -0.22 5.34
N SER A 236 -14.33 0.43 6.19
CA SER A 236 -14.13 0.02 7.57
C SER A 236 -15.42 0.03 8.38
N PRO A 237 -15.51 -0.76 9.47
CA PRO A 237 -16.65 -0.75 10.37
C PRO A 237 -16.97 0.66 10.88
N LYS A 238 -18.25 0.94 11.14
CA LYS A 238 -18.70 2.26 11.65
C LYS A 238 -18.15 2.61 13.04
N THR A 239 -17.55 1.65 13.73
CA THR A 239 -16.90 1.82 15.03
C THR A 239 -15.55 2.52 14.96
N GLU A 240 -14.93 2.58 13.77
CA GLU A 240 -13.70 3.33 13.59
C GLU A 240 -13.96 4.84 13.65
N ILE A 241 -13.10 5.55 14.42
CA ILE A 241 -13.20 7.00 14.59
C ILE A 241 -12.96 7.73 13.27
N VAL A 242 -11.99 7.26 12.49
CA VAL A 242 -11.68 7.77 11.15
C VAL A 242 -11.91 6.66 10.12
N PRO A 243 -13.04 6.68 9.42
CA PRO A 243 -13.35 5.65 8.44
C PRO A 243 -12.30 5.56 7.34
N ARG A 244 -11.95 4.33 6.98
CA ARG A 244 -11.12 4.01 5.81
C ARG A 244 -12.01 3.38 4.73
N LYS A 245 -11.65 3.64 3.49
CA LYS A 245 -12.32 3.04 2.33
C LYS A 245 -11.29 2.53 1.34
N VAL A 246 -11.69 1.50 0.60
CA VAL A 246 -11.03 1.13 -0.65
C VAL A 246 -11.94 1.55 -1.79
N VAL A 247 -11.40 2.39 -2.67
CA VAL A 247 -12.09 2.90 -3.85
C VAL A 247 -11.42 2.37 -5.11
N GLN A 248 -12.24 2.08 -6.11
CA GLN A 248 -11.80 1.70 -7.43
C GLN A 248 -12.07 2.84 -8.41
N PHE A 249 -11.07 3.19 -9.19
CA PHE A 249 -11.22 4.08 -10.34
C PHE A 249 -11.13 3.26 -11.62
N THR A 250 -12.02 3.54 -12.55
CA THR A 250 -11.98 3.09 -13.94
C THR A 250 -12.10 4.29 -14.85
N ARG A 251 -11.62 4.19 -16.09
CA ARG A 251 -11.79 5.32 -17.01
C ARG A 251 -13.27 5.52 -17.35
N THR A 252 -13.69 6.78 -17.34
CA THR A 252 -15.04 7.13 -17.80
C THR A 252 -15.15 6.86 -19.30
N ILE A 253 -16.12 6.03 -19.68
CA ILE A 253 -16.46 5.78 -21.09
C ILE A 253 -17.17 7.02 -21.61
N ARG A 254 -16.64 7.63 -22.66
CA ARG A 254 -17.22 8.79 -23.35
C ARG A 254 -17.80 8.38 -24.69
#